data_129e6f4ea3c6fdc4c99275ed791da5e3
#
_entry.id   129e6f4ea3c6fdc4c99275ed791da5e3
#
_cell.length_a   1.000
_cell.length_b   1.000
_cell.length_c   1.000
_cell.angle_alpha   90.00
_cell.angle_beta   90.00
_cell.angle_gamma   90.00
#
_symmetry.space_group_name_H-M   'P 1'
#
loop_
_entity.id
_entity.type
_entity.pdbx_description
1 polymer ?
#
loop_
_entity_poly.entity_id
_entity_poly.type
_entity_poly.pdbx_seq_one_letter_code
_entity_poly.pdbx_strand_id
1 'polypeptide(L)'
;FIPSLKKADCPSLYAGSNASKPYSSADCIVYRLGETYLISAEIDWRLGNNQSAAERLTTLRNRACKGHDHSMDITAAEVTQEFLLDGYAREMIGEWNRWMTLKRFRAFESRITKANPQITKFDKNIHYLRPIPTAELLLIDNANEYQNPGY
;
A
#
# COMPACT_ATOMS: atom_id res chain seq x y z
N PHE A 1 9.41 -22.00 -1.39
CA PHE A 1 8.67 -21.79 -0.14
C PHE A 1 8.34 -20.30 -0.03
N ILE A 2 7.06 -19.95 -0.08
CA ILE A 2 6.60 -18.57 0.11
C ILE A 2 6.10 -18.48 1.55
N PRO A 3 6.76 -17.71 2.43
CA PRO A 3 6.29 -17.56 3.80
C PRO A 3 4.92 -16.89 3.83
N SER A 4 4.01 -17.45 4.60
CA SER A 4 2.68 -16.85 4.81
C SER A 4 2.79 -15.57 5.64
N LEU A 5 1.96 -14.59 5.32
CA LEU A 5 1.86 -13.35 6.11
C LEU A 5 1.13 -13.63 7.42
N LYS A 6 1.81 -13.52 8.55
CA LYS A 6 1.20 -13.63 9.88
C LYS A 6 0.34 -12.43 10.27
N LYS A 7 0.41 -11.35 9.53
CA LYS A 7 -0.25 -10.07 9.86
C LYS A 7 -1.77 -10.17 10.00
N ALA A 8 -2.40 -11.07 9.25
CA ALA A 8 -3.84 -11.32 9.30
C ALA A 8 -4.17 -12.65 9.99
N ASP A 9 -3.20 -13.30 10.61
CA ASP A 9 -3.39 -14.59 11.26
C ASP A 9 -3.77 -14.39 12.72
N CYS A 10 -4.93 -14.90 13.11
CA CYS A 10 -5.44 -14.89 14.48
C CYS A 10 -5.70 -16.33 14.96
N PRO A 11 -4.65 -17.10 15.28
CA PRO A 11 -4.77 -18.52 15.66
C PRO A 11 -5.72 -18.76 16.84
N SER A 12 -5.81 -17.80 17.76
CA SER A 12 -6.69 -17.88 18.94
C SER A 12 -8.19 -17.85 18.58
N LEU A 13 -8.55 -17.32 17.42
CA LEU A 13 -9.94 -17.30 16.94
C LEU A 13 -10.34 -18.60 16.22
N TYR A 14 -9.39 -19.45 15.91
CA TYR A 14 -9.61 -20.74 15.24
C TYR A 14 -9.64 -21.93 16.21
N ALA A 15 -9.37 -21.72 17.50
CA ALA A 15 -9.43 -22.78 18.51
C ALA A 15 -10.88 -23.27 18.65
N GLY A 16 -11.21 -24.35 17.91
CA GLY A 16 -12.57 -24.95 17.89
C GLY A 16 -13.37 -24.75 16.60
N SER A 17 -12.88 -23.98 15.62
CA SER A 17 -13.48 -23.89 14.29
C SER A 17 -12.78 -24.81 13.31
N ASN A 18 -13.55 -25.45 12.40
CA ASN A 18 -12.98 -26.29 11.34
C ASN A 18 -11.94 -25.50 10.55
N ALA A 19 -10.66 -25.90 10.64
CA ALA A 19 -9.51 -25.32 9.95
C ALA A 19 -9.62 -25.30 8.41
N SER A 20 -10.71 -25.85 7.87
CA SER A 20 -11.01 -25.89 6.44
C SER A 20 -11.84 -24.73 5.91
N LYS A 21 -12.23 -23.76 6.76
CA LYS A 21 -13.01 -22.61 6.29
C LYS A 21 -12.08 -21.45 5.91
N PRO A 22 -12.22 -20.89 4.68
CA PRO A 22 -11.32 -19.86 4.15
C PRO A 22 -11.60 -18.43 4.67
N TYR A 23 -12.38 -18.27 5.75
CA TYR A 23 -12.69 -16.95 6.29
C TYR A 23 -12.15 -16.79 7.69
N SER A 24 -11.60 -15.63 7.94
CA SER A 24 -11.21 -15.18 9.27
C SER A 24 -12.39 -14.50 9.97
N SER A 25 -12.55 -14.75 11.27
CA SER A 25 -13.44 -13.98 12.14
C SER A 25 -12.76 -12.76 12.77
N ALA A 26 -11.47 -12.51 12.39
CA ALA A 26 -10.75 -11.34 12.84
C ALA A 26 -11.27 -10.07 12.17
N ASP A 27 -11.26 -8.97 12.92
CA ASP A 27 -11.62 -7.66 12.40
C ASP A 27 -10.70 -7.26 11.24
N CYS A 28 -11.29 -6.67 10.21
CA CYS A 28 -10.53 -6.09 9.11
C CYS A 28 -10.05 -4.71 9.51
N ILE A 29 -8.74 -4.52 9.56
CA ILE A 29 -8.13 -3.23 9.84
C ILE A 29 -8.30 -2.33 8.62
N VAL A 30 -9.10 -1.26 8.74
CA VAL A 30 -9.31 -0.28 7.68
C VAL A 30 -8.22 0.79 7.71
N TYR A 31 -7.91 1.34 8.88
CA TYR A 31 -6.85 2.32 9.09
C TYR A 31 -6.08 2.00 10.37
N ARG A 32 -4.80 2.34 10.39
CA ARG A 32 -3.94 2.15 11.56
C ARG A 32 -2.85 3.21 11.66
N LEU A 33 -2.32 3.38 12.86
CA LEU A 33 -1.33 4.41 13.18
C LEU A 33 -0.08 4.36 12.27
N GLY A 34 0.37 3.18 11.86
CA GLY A 34 1.49 3.03 10.93
C GLY A 34 1.26 3.73 9.60
N GLU A 35 0.03 3.66 9.05
CA GLU A 35 -0.34 4.39 7.85
C GLU A 35 -0.36 5.91 8.09
N THR A 36 -0.84 6.36 9.25
CA THR A 36 -0.84 7.78 9.63
C THR A 36 0.58 8.36 9.65
N TYR A 37 1.55 7.63 10.18
CA TYR A 37 2.96 8.04 10.15
C TYR A 37 3.50 8.15 8.73
N LEU A 38 3.17 7.18 7.85
CA LEU A 38 3.58 7.22 6.45
C LEU A 38 2.96 8.38 5.68
N ILE A 39 1.65 8.65 5.88
CA ILE A 39 0.97 9.78 5.26
C ILE A 39 1.58 11.10 5.74
N SER A 40 1.83 11.23 7.03
CA SER A 40 2.44 12.42 7.61
C SER A 40 3.86 12.66 7.07
N ALA A 41 4.66 11.60 6.95
CA ALA A 41 5.99 11.68 6.34
C ALA A 41 5.92 12.05 4.84
N GLU A 42 4.94 11.54 4.11
CA GLU A 42 4.72 11.92 2.71
C GLU A 42 4.35 13.40 2.59
N ILE A 43 3.50 13.92 3.47
CA ILE A 43 3.12 15.34 3.49
C ILE A 43 4.35 16.21 3.76
N ASP A 44 5.13 15.89 4.80
CA ASP A 44 6.34 16.63 5.12
C ASP A 44 7.34 16.63 3.96
N TRP A 45 7.57 15.47 3.34
CA TRP A 45 8.42 15.37 2.16
C TRP A 45 7.92 16.22 0.98
N ARG A 46 6.62 16.22 0.68
CA ARG A 46 6.04 17.03 -0.40
C ARG A 46 6.14 18.53 -0.13
N LEU A 47 6.17 18.93 1.13
CA LEU A 47 6.37 20.31 1.58
C LEU A 47 7.85 20.71 1.67
N GLY A 48 8.79 19.80 1.42
CA GLY A 48 10.23 20.04 1.54
C GLY A 48 10.77 19.90 2.96
N ASN A 49 9.96 19.51 3.93
CA ASN A 49 10.33 19.33 5.34
C ASN A 49 10.96 17.95 5.57
N ASN A 50 12.03 17.64 4.83
CA ASN A 50 12.64 16.30 4.83
C ASN A 50 13.13 15.85 6.21
N GLN A 51 13.53 16.77 7.09
CA GLN A 51 13.94 16.43 8.45
C GLN A 51 12.76 15.86 9.25
N SER A 52 11.61 16.52 9.25
CA SER A 52 10.40 16.03 9.92
C SER A 52 9.92 14.70 9.32
N ALA A 53 10.00 14.57 7.99
CA ALA A 53 9.68 13.31 7.32
C ALA A 53 10.57 12.16 7.80
N ALA A 54 11.88 12.40 7.91
CA ALA A 54 12.86 11.42 8.41
C ALA A 54 12.56 10.99 9.85
N GLU A 55 12.24 11.94 10.73
CA GLU A 55 11.88 11.65 12.13
C GLU A 55 10.64 10.75 12.25
N ARG A 56 9.61 11.02 11.45
CA ARG A 56 8.39 10.17 11.43
C ARG A 56 8.68 8.76 10.94
N LEU A 57 9.47 8.66 9.86
CA LEU A 57 9.87 7.37 9.30
C LEU A 57 10.78 6.61 10.25
N THR A 58 11.70 7.28 10.93
CA THR A 58 12.56 6.71 11.98
C THR A 58 11.70 6.14 13.12
N THR A 59 10.72 6.91 13.62
CA THR A 59 9.79 6.44 14.67
C THR A 59 9.07 5.15 14.23
N LEU A 60 8.57 5.12 13.00
CA LEU A 60 7.88 3.95 12.48
C LEU A 60 8.81 2.74 12.34
N ARG A 61 10.03 2.93 11.87
CA ARG A 61 11.02 1.87 11.64
C ARG A 61 11.57 1.33 12.96
N ASN A 62 11.86 2.19 13.93
CA ASN A 62 12.42 1.79 15.22
C ASN A 62 11.45 0.92 16.02
N ARG A 63 10.13 1.08 15.83
CA ARG A 63 9.14 0.16 16.38
C ARG A 63 9.38 -1.30 15.96
N ALA A 64 9.85 -1.52 14.73
CA ALA A 64 10.11 -2.85 14.16
C ALA A 64 11.58 -3.28 14.26
N CYS A 65 12.46 -2.40 14.72
CA CYS A 65 13.89 -2.68 14.87
C CYS A 65 14.12 -3.65 16.00
N LYS A 66 14.82 -4.74 15.72
CA LYS A 66 15.22 -5.72 16.72
C LYS A 66 16.31 -5.11 17.61
N GLY A 67 16.04 -4.98 18.89
CA GLY A 67 17.00 -4.40 19.85
C GLY A 67 16.84 -2.91 20.08
N HIS A 68 16.05 -2.21 19.30
CA HIS A 68 15.81 -0.76 19.42
C HIS A 68 17.11 0.07 19.46
N ASP A 69 18.09 -0.31 18.64
CA ASP A 69 19.49 0.16 18.66
C ASP A 69 19.76 1.32 17.69
N HIS A 70 18.73 2.00 17.19
CA HIS A 70 18.82 3.09 16.22
C HIS A 70 19.46 2.73 14.85
N SER A 71 19.70 1.44 14.59
CA SER A 71 20.26 0.97 13.30
C SER A 71 19.33 1.23 12.11
N MET A 72 18.09 1.58 12.38
CA MET A 72 17.06 1.87 11.38
C MET A 72 16.75 3.36 11.23
N ASP A 73 17.51 4.23 11.89
CA ASP A 73 17.35 5.68 11.77
C ASP A 73 17.58 6.16 10.34
N ILE A 74 16.90 7.24 9.99
CA ILE A 74 16.87 7.79 8.63
C ILE A 74 17.29 9.24 8.68
N THR A 75 18.13 9.64 7.76
CA THR A 75 18.51 11.04 7.55
C THR A 75 17.57 11.73 6.58
N ALA A 76 17.51 13.06 6.64
CA ALA A 76 16.70 13.87 5.73
C ALA A 76 17.09 13.65 4.24
N ALA A 77 18.37 13.34 3.96
CA ALA A 77 18.88 13.10 2.62
C ALA A 77 18.37 11.78 2.02
N GLU A 78 18.02 10.80 2.85
CA GLU A 78 17.50 9.51 2.43
C GLU A 78 16.02 9.55 2.08
N VAL A 79 15.29 10.59 2.50
CA VAL A 79 13.86 10.72 2.25
C VAL A 79 13.61 11.08 0.80
N THR A 80 13.37 10.06 0.00
CA THR A 80 13.05 10.17 -1.43
C THR A 80 11.69 9.56 -1.72
N GLN A 81 11.13 9.83 -2.90
CA GLN A 81 9.91 9.17 -3.36
C GLN A 81 10.05 7.64 -3.33
N GLU A 82 11.18 7.12 -3.77
CA GLU A 82 11.45 5.70 -3.79
C GLU A 82 11.48 5.11 -2.37
N PHE A 83 12.14 5.82 -1.44
CA PHE A 83 12.21 5.40 -0.05
C PHE A 83 10.82 5.34 0.61
N LEU A 84 9.98 6.36 0.38
CA LEU A 84 8.60 6.39 0.85
C LEU A 84 7.77 5.25 0.27
N LEU A 85 7.85 5.02 -1.05
CA LEU A 85 7.13 3.92 -1.71
C LEU A 85 7.55 2.54 -1.20
N ASP A 86 8.82 2.36 -0.87
CA ASP A 86 9.34 1.14 -0.25
C ASP A 86 8.88 1.02 1.21
N GLY A 87 8.81 2.15 1.93
CA GLY A 87 8.23 2.23 3.27
C GLY A 87 6.78 1.77 3.28
N TYR A 88 5.96 2.32 2.40
CA TYR A 88 4.57 1.88 2.22
C TYR A 88 4.47 0.39 1.86
N ALA A 89 5.33 -0.10 0.98
CA ALA A 89 5.30 -1.51 0.58
C ALA A 89 5.60 -2.45 1.75
N ARG A 90 6.59 -2.13 2.58
CA ARG A 90 6.97 -2.94 3.74
C ARG A 90 5.94 -2.88 4.86
N GLU A 91 5.50 -1.67 5.21
CA GLU A 91 4.59 -1.48 6.34
C GLU A 91 3.18 -1.97 6.05
N MET A 92 2.68 -1.71 4.83
CA MET A 92 1.30 -1.97 4.45
C MET A 92 1.12 -3.26 3.63
N ILE A 93 2.08 -4.18 3.69
CA ILE A 93 1.98 -5.46 3.00
C ILE A 93 0.74 -6.24 3.49
N GLY A 94 -0.03 -6.78 2.53
CA GLY A 94 -1.29 -7.47 2.83
C GLY A 94 -2.48 -6.55 3.10
N GLU A 95 -2.30 -5.24 3.07
CA GLU A 95 -3.36 -4.25 3.18
C GLU A 95 -3.70 -3.65 1.80
N TRP A 96 -4.95 -3.18 1.61
CA TRP A 96 -5.53 -2.90 0.29
C TRP A 96 -5.06 -1.61 -0.39
N ASN A 97 -4.20 -0.82 0.25
CA ASN A 97 -3.88 0.54 -0.17
C ASN A 97 -2.78 0.67 -1.23
N ARG A 98 -2.12 -0.43 -1.66
CA ARG A 98 -0.97 -0.37 -2.59
C ARG A 98 -1.31 0.31 -3.91
N TRP A 99 -2.45 -0.02 -4.52
CA TRP A 99 -2.88 0.59 -5.78
C TRP A 99 -3.08 2.10 -5.63
N MET A 100 -3.76 2.52 -4.56
CA MET A 100 -4.01 3.94 -4.26
C MET A 100 -2.70 4.71 -4.04
N THR A 101 -1.76 4.12 -3.33
CA THR A 101 -0.44 4.70 -3.09
C THR A 101 0.33 4.89 -4.40
N LEU A 102 0.42 3.86 -5.24
CA LEU A 102 1.11 3.95 -6.53
C LEU A 102 0.46 4.97 -7.47
N LYS A 103 -0.87 5.05 -7.47
CA LYS A 103 -1.62 6.06 -8.24
C LYS A 103 -1.29 7.48 -7.76
N ARG A 104 -1.34 7.73 -6.45
CA ARG A 104 -1.06 9.04 -5.85
C ARG A 104 0.36 9.54 -6.14
N PHE A 105 1.32 8.64 -6.13
CA PHE A 105 2.72 8.93 -6.47
C PHE A 105 3.01 8.92 -7.97
N ARG A 106 2.05 8.55 -8.82
CA ARG A 106 2.22 8.32 -10.27
C ARG A 106 3.40 7.39 -10.56
N ALA A 107 3.48 6.28 -9.83
CA ALA A 107 4.65 5.41 -9.78
C ALA A 107 4.41 3.99 -10.34
N PHE A 108 3.30 3.77 -11.07
CA PHE A 108 3.05 2.44 -11.64
C PHE A 108 4.16 2.02 -12.61
N GLU A 109 4.51 2.90 -13.57
CA GLU A 109 5.47 2.57 -14.61
C GLU A 109 6.84 2.20 -14.02
N SER A 110 7.38 3.06 -13.15
CA SER A 110 8.69 2.82 -12.52
C SER A 110 8.69 1.56 -11.68
N ARG A 111 7.59 1.28 -10.96
CA ARG A 111 7.49 0.11 -10.08
C ARG A 111 7.21 -1.18 -10.83
N ILE A 112 6.44 -1.14 -11.92
CA ILE A 112 6.24 -2.29 -12.78
C ILE A 112 7.57 -2.68 -13.42
N THR A 113 8.28 -1.75 -14.02
CA THR A 113 9.58 -2.03 -14.65
C THR A 113 10.58 -2.64 -13.65
N LYS A 114 10.61 -2.10 -12.42
CA LYS A 114 11.56 -2.53 -11.39
C LYS A 114 11.20 -3.88 -10.74
N ALA A 115 9.93 -4.08 -10.43
CA ALA A 115 9.51 -5.19 -9.57
C ALA A 115 8.73 -6.29 -10.30
N ASN A 116 8.10 -5.96 -11.43
CA ASN A 116 7.26 -6.88 -12.19
C ASN A 116 7.48 -6.73 -13.70
N PRO A 117 8.69 -6.96 -14.21
CA PRO A 117 9.02 -6.73 -15.62
C PRO A 117 8.23 -7.62 -16.59
N GLN A 118 7.58 -8.68 -16.10
CA GLN A 118 6.68 -9.53 -16.86
C GLN A 118 5.37 -8.84 -17.28
N ILE A 119 5.03 -7.71 -16.66
CA ILE A 119 3.86 -6.91 -17.02
C ILE A 119 4.22 -6.02 -18.21
N THR A 120 3.85 -6.46 -19.42
CA THR A 120 4.21 -5.78 -20.68
C THR A 120 3.09 -4.92 -21.25
N LYS A 121 1.86 -5.05 -20.74
CA LYS A 121 0.67 -4.38 -21.29
C LYS A 121 0.16 -3.23 -20.42
N PHE A 122 1.02 -2.64 -19.60
CA PHE A 122 0.60 -1.47 -18.82
C PHE A 122 0.55 -0.23 -19.71
N ASP A 123 -0.62 0.41 -19.78
CA ASP A 123 -0.81 1.71 -20.41
C ASP A 123 -1.24 2.74 -19.37
N LYS A 124 -0.45 3.81 -19.22
CA LYS A 124 -0.71 4.87 -18.25
C LYS A 124 -2.00 5.64 -18.51
N ASN A 125 -2.43 5.72 -19.78
CA ASN A 125 -3.64 6.47 -20.14
C ASN A 125 -4.91 5.72 -19.74
N ILE A 126 -4.81 4.40 -19.57
CA ILE A 126 -5.92 3.52 -19.20
C ILE A 126 -5.81 3.11 -17.73
N HIS A 127 -4.69 2.50 -17.35
CA HIS A 127 -4.58 1.74 -16.09
C HIS A 127 -4.40 2.58 -14.83
N TYR A 128 -4.29 3.91 -14.94
CA TYR A 128 -4.45 4.80 -13.78
C TYR A 128 -5.92 4.96 -13.34
N LEU A 129 -6.84 4.53 -14.18
CA LEU A 129 -8.26 4.40 -13.85
C LEU A 129 -8.61 2.91 -13.71
N ARG A 130 -9.72 2.63 -13.11
CA ARG A 130 -10.31 1.30 -13.07
C ARG A 130 -11.60 1.30 -13.89
N PRO A 131 -12.00 0.17 -14.46
CA PRO A 131 -13.32 0.09 -15.08
C PRO A 131 -14.40 0.35 -14.03
N ILE A 132 -15.44 1.06 -14.44
CA ILE A 132 -16.66 1.14 -13.64
C ILE A 132 -17.34 -0.23 -13.75
N PRO A 133 -17.72 -0.86 -12.63
CA PRO A 133 -18.37 -2.18 -12.65
C PRO A 133 -19.60 -2.20 -13.56
N THR A 134 -19.74 -3.24 -14.36
CA THR A 134 -20.90 -3.40 -15.26
C THR A 134 -22.22 -3.32 -14.52
N ALA A 135 -22.27 -3.83 -13.29
CA ALA A 135 -23.47 -3.76 -12.44
C ALA A 135 -23.91 -2.31 -12.17
N GLU A 136 -22.98 -1.39 -12.02
CA GLU A 136 -23.26 0.04 -11.83
C GLU A 136 -23.71 0.68 -13.16
N LEU A 137 -23.04 0.34 -14.26
CA LEU A 137 -23.37 0.88 -15.57
C LEU A 137 -24.78 0.48 -16.03
N LEU A 138 -25.26 -0.71 -15.68
CA LEU A 138 -26.60 -1.18 -16.00
C LEU A 138 -27.73 -0.39 -15.32
N LEU A 139 -27.39 0.43 -14.32
CA LEU A 139 -28.35 1.28 -13.59
C LEU A 139 -28.43 2.69 -14.16
N ILE A 140 -27.64 3.01 -15.17
CA ILE A 140 -27.50 4.37 -15.70
C ILE A 140 -27.94 4.39 -17.16
N ASP A 141 -28.77 5.35 -17.54
CA ASP A 141 -29.06 5.65 -18.94
C ASP A 141 -27.77 6.15 -19.61
N ASN A 142 -27.50 5.75 -20.84
CA ASN A 142 -26.28 6.08 -21.58
C ASN A 142 -24.97 5.55 -20.95
N ALA A 143 -24.99 4.35 -20.38
CA ALA A 143 -23.88 3.72 -19.67
C ALA A 143 -22.53 3.80 -20.40
N ASN A 144 -22.53 3.74 -21.73
CA ASN A 144 -21.31 3.81 -22.56
C ASN A 144 -20.56 5.15 -22.45
N GLU A 145 -21.24 6.23 -22.06
CA GLU A 145 -20.63 7.55 -21.89
C GLU A 145 -19.90 7.69 -20.55
N TYR A 146 -20.23 6.84 -19.58
CA TYR A 146 -19.68 6.91 -18.22
C TYR A 146 -18.48 6.00 -18.00
N GLN A 147 -18.26 5.01 -18.87
CA GLN A 147 -17.11 4.11 -18.71
C GLN A 147 -15.80 4.86 -18.88
N ASN A 148 -14.80 4.52 -18.06
CA ASN A 148 -13.48 5.08 -18.20
C ASN A 148 -12.84 4.66 -19.53
N PRO A 149 -12.03 5.54 -20.15
CA PRO A 149 -11.41 5.27 -21.44
C PRO A 149 -10.61 3.95 -21.45
N GLY A 150 -10.81 3.15 -22.50
CA GLY A 150 -10.08 1.89 -22.71
C GLY A 150 -10.70 0.65 -22.07
N TYR A 151 -11.90 0.78 -21.49
CA TYR A 151 -12.66 -0.33 -20.91
C TYR A 151 -14.00 -0.55 -21.60
#